data_e76b1273502868280e9b2941d413efa9
#
_entry.id   e76b1273502868280e9b2941d413efa9
#
_cell.length_a   1.000
_cell.length_b   1.000
_cell.length_c   1.000
_cell.angle_alpha   90.00
_cell.angle_beta   90.00
_cell.angle_gamma   90.00
#
_symmetry.space_group_name_H-M   'P 1'
#
loop_
_entity.id
_entity.type
_entity.pdbx_description
1 polymer ?
#
loop_
_entity_poly.entity_id
_entity_poly.type
_entity_poly.pdbx_seq_one_letter_code
_entity_poly.pdbx_strand_id
1 'polypeptide(L)' 'MYENMNSEKLHGLAPDQSVAIDMICHKLARIAVGDADYIDNWVDIAGYAQLVANRLQGIEL' A
#
# COMPACT_ATOMS: atom_id res chain seq x y z
N MET A 1 -12.60 -12.11 -5.72
CA MET A 1 -12.71 -11.04 -4.82
C MET A 1 -11.79 -9.90 -5.14
N TYR A 2 -10.54 -10.18 -5.15
CA TYR A 2 -9.58 -9.16 -5.53
C TYR A 2 -9.89 -8.62 -6.92
N GLU A 3 -10.24 -9.48 -7.82
CA GLU A 3 -10.55 -9.04 -9.14
C GLU A 3 -11.72 -8.13 -9.18
N ASN A 4 -12.69 -8.39 -8.33
CA ASN A 4 -13.87 -7.60 -8.35
C ASN A 4 -13.65 -6.21 -7.89
N MET A 5 -12.67 -6.01 -7.08
CA MET A 5 -12.50 -4.69 -6.59
C MET A 5 -11.74 -3.88 -7.53
N ASN A 6 -11.44 -4.41 -8.53
CA ASN A 6 -10.49 -4.10 -9.20
C ASN A 6 -10.35 -3.35 -10.30
N SER A 7 -10.61 -3.74 -11.36
CA SER A 7 -10.25 -2.96 -12.50
C SER A 7 -10.77 -1.57 -12.40
N GLU A 8 -12.04 -1.43 -12.11
CA GLU A 8 -12.61 -0.11 -12.11
C GLU A 8 -12.08 0.74 -11.00
N LYS A 9 -11.95 0.16 -9.83
CA LYS A 9 -11.46 0.94 -8.71
C LYS A 9 -10.02 1.35 -8.90
N LEU A 10 -9.22 0.45 -9.43
CA LEU A 10 -7.83 0.78 -9.65
C LEU A 10 -7.66 1.86 -10.70
N HIS A 11 -8.57 1.92 -11.66
CA HIS A 11 -8.49 2.97 -12.66
C HIS A 11 -8.83 4.32 -12.07
N GLY A 12 -9.59 4.34 -11.00
CA GLY A 12 -9.94 5.59 -10.36
C GLY A 12 -8.94 6.07 -9.35
N LEU A 13 -7.86 5.32 -9.14
CA LEU A 13 -6.87 5.69 -8.15
C LEU A 13 -5.82 6.61 -8.73
N ALA A 14 -5.31 7.49 -7.89
CA ALA A 14 -4.16 8.30 -8.27
C ALA A 14 -2.94 7.38 -8.39
N PRO A 15 -1.93 7.77 -9.15
CA PRO A 15 -0.74 6.92 -9.31
C PRO A 15 -0.08 6.52 -8.00
N ASP A 16 0.01 7.44 -7.05
CA ASP A 16 0.63 7.13 -5.76
C ASP A 16 -0.20 6.11 -4.98
N GLN A 17 -1.52 6.21 -5.09
CA GLN A 17 -2.39 5.25 -4.41
C GLN A 17 -2.23 3.86 -5.02
N SER A 18 -2.13 3.79 -6.32
CA SER A 18 -1.98 2.52 -7.00
C SER A 18 -0.67 1.86 -6.63
N VAL A 19 0.42 2.62 -6.62
CA VAL A 19 1.72 2.08 -6.25
C VAL A 19 1.73 1.65 -4.80
N ALA A 20 1.15 2.47 -3.91
CA ALA A 20 1.13 2.15 -2.50
C ALA A 20 0.36 0.85 -2.24
N ILE A 21 -0.78 0.69 -2.88
CA ILE A 21 -1.56 -0.53 -2.71
C ILE A 21 -0.76 -1.74 -3.16
N ASP A 22 -0.10 -1.64 -4.31
CA ASP A 22 0.68 -2.74 -4.84
C ASP A 22 1.80 -3.12 -3.88
N MET A 23 2.54 -2.13 -3.39
CA MET A 23 3.66 -2.41 -2.51
C MET A 23 3.21 -2.92 -1.15
N ILE A 24 2.11 -2.37 -0.64
CA ILE A 24 1.58 -2.84 0.63
C ILE A 24 1.12 -4.29 0.50
N CYS A 25 0.48 -4.62 -0.60
CA CYS A 25 0.06 -6.01 -0.83
C CYS A 25 1.25 -6.95 -0.88
N HIS A 26 2.35 -6.53 -1.52
CA HIS A 26 3.55 -7.35 -1.56
C HIS A 26 4.10 -7.57 -0.15
N LYS A 27 4.10 -6.53 0.66
CA LYS A 27 4.61 -6.65 2.02
C LYS A 27 3.72 -7.53 2.87
N LEU A 28 2.42 -7.43 2.67
CA LEU A 28 1.48 -8.30 3.39
C LEU A 28 1.73 -9.77 3.04
N ALA A 29 1.99 -10.03 1.78
CA ALA A 29 2.28 -11.41 1.36
C ALA A 29 3.55 -11.92 2.03
N ARG A 30 4.57 -11.08 2.14
CA ARG A 30 5.81 -11.48 2.81
C ARG A 30 5.57 -11.78 4.28
N ILE A 31 4.74 -10.98 4.93
CA ILE A 31 4.41 -11.20 6.32
C ILE A 31 3.67 -12.54 6.47
N ALA A 32 2.75 -12.80 5.56
CA ALA A 32 1.90 -13.97 5.69
C ALA A 32 2.66 -15.27 5.47
N VAL A 33 3.61 -15.29 4.53
CA VAL A 33 4.32 -16.52 4.21
C VAL A 33 5.72 -16.60 4.78
N GLY A 34 6.21 -15.52 5.33
CA GLY A 34 7.55 -15.48 5.87
C GLY A 34 7.55 -15.21 7.35
N ASP A 35 8.34 -14.23 7.75
CA ASP A 35 8.50 -13.89 9.16
C ASP A 35 7.60 -12.73 9.52
N ALA A 36 6.53 -13.02 10.22
CA ALA A 36 5.57 -11.98 10.61
C ALA A 36 6.18 -10.94 11.54
N ASP A 37 7.30 -11.26 12.15
CA ASP A 37 7.94 -10.34 13.09
C ASP A 37 9.07 -9.54 12.47
N TYR A 38 9.28 -9.68 11.17
CA TYR A 38 10.34 -8.91 10.51
C TYR A 38 9.87 -7.48 10.38
N ILE A 39 10.44 -6.62 11.19
CA ILE A 39 9.93 -5.26 11.35
C ILE A 39 9.94 -4.43 10.08
N ASP A 40 10.89 -4.68 9.18
CA ASP A 40 10.99 -3.85 7.98
C ASP A 40 9.73 -3.91 7.11
N ASN A 41 9.06 -5.06 7.09
CA ASN A 41 7.83 -5.16 6.31
C ASN A 41 6.76 -4.23 6.87
N TRP A 42 6.65 -4.17 8.17
CA TRP A 42 5.65 -3.31 8.81
C TRP A 42 6.00 -1.83 8.65
N VAL A 43 7.29 -1.51 8.76
CA VAL A 43 7.74 -0.14 8.58
C VAL A 43 7.47 0.32 7.15
N ASP A 44 7.70 -0.56 6.18
CA ASP A 44 7.47 -0.21 4.79
C ASP A 44 5.98 0.03 4.52
N ILE A 45 5.11 -0.81 5.09
CA ILE A 45 3.68 -0.62 4.93
C ILE A 45 3.27 0.74 5.48
N ALA A 46 3.75 1.07 6.66
CA ALA A 46 3.43 2.35 7.28
C ALA A 46 3.93 3.50 6.42
N GLY A 47 5.12 3.35 5.84
CA GLY A 47 5.69 4.40 5.00
C GLY A 47 4.87 4.65 3.75
N TYR A 48 4.49 3.60 3.05
CA TYR A 48 3.69 3.79 1.84
C TYR A 48 2.34 4.40 2.17
N ALA A 49 1.71 3.93 3.25
CA ALA A 49 0.42 4.48 3.65
C ALA A 49 0.55 5.94 4.05
N GLN A 50 1.64 6.30 4.74
CA GLN A 50 1.84 7.66 5.19
C GLN A 50 2.04 8.61 4.03
N LEU A 51 2.74 8.17 2.99
CA LEU A 51 2.94 9.01 1.82
C LEU A 51 1.61 9.41 1.19
N VAL A 52 0.73 8.46 1.03
CA VAL A 52 -0.58 8.74 0.45
C VAL A 52 -1.40 9.63 1.37
N ALA A 53 -1.38 9.33 2.66
CA ALA A 53 -2.14 10.12 3.62
C ALA A 53 -1.67 11.56 3.62
N ASN A 54 -0.36 11.78 3.55
CA ASN A 54 0.19 13.13 3.54
C ASN A 54 -0.26 13.90 2.31
N ARG A 55 -0.22 13.26 1.16
CA ARG A 55 -0.66 13.93 -0.06
C ARG A 55 -2.11 14.30 0.01
N LEU A 56 -2.94 13.39 0.51
CA LEU A 56 -4.38 13.64 0.59
C LEU A 56 -4.71 14.74 1.59
N GLN A 57 -3.86 14.92 2.60
CA GLN A 57 -4.04 15.98 3.56
C GLN A 57 -3.44 17.30 3.11
N GLY A 58 -2.77 17.28 1.99
CA GLY A 58 -2.15 18.49 1.48
C GLY A 58 -0.82 18.82 2.13
N ILE A 59 -0.20 17.85 2.79
CA ILE A 59 1.09 18.08 3.43
C ILE A 59 2.19 17.79 2.44
N GLU A 60 3.12 18.73 2.32
CA GLU A 60 4.26 18.53 1.45
C GLU A 60 5.45 18.12 2.25
N LEU A 61 6.17 17.14 1.76
CA LEU A 61 7.34 16.63 2.45
C LEU A 61 8.67 17.16 1.88
#